data_b9629fbce199900ace7aa30de0aecba7
#
_entry.id   b9629fbce199900ace7aa30de0aecba7
#
_cell.length_a   1.000
_cell.length_b   1.000
_cell.length_c   1.000
_cell.angle_alpha   90.00
_cell.angle_beta   90.00
_cell.angle_gamma   90.00
#
_symmetry.space_group_name_H-M   'P 1'
#
loop_
_entity.id
_entity.type
_entity.pdbx_description
1 polymer ?
#
loop_
_entity_poly.entity_id
_entity_poly.type
_entity_poly.pdbx_seq_one_letter_code
_entity_poly.pdbx_strand_id
1 'polypeptide(L)'
;MRLSVMFLAIVVIALGVLSGCNSAELKNAKSSPLAPANVPTPADGARRVTVAELKDLLDKDEAFVIDVRNEASYNAGHIKGSKLIPEAEIVNHLDELPRNKLIVTYCS
;
A
#
# COMPACT_ATOMS: atom_id res chain seq x y z
N MET A 1 -45.36 48.34 13.70
CA MET A 1 -44.34 48.52 12.65
C MET A 1 -42.99 47.89 12.91
N ARG A 2 -42.68 47.40 14.11
CA ARG A 2 -41.38 46.81 14.43
C ARG A 2 -41.32 45.26 14.26
N LEU A 3 -42.49 44.62 14.17
CA LEU A 3 -42.54 43.15 14.06
C LEU A 3 -42.45 42.66 12.57
N SER A 4 -42.88 43.47 11.62
CA SER A 4 -42.83 43.07 10.21
C SER A 4 -41.43 43.11 9.61
N VAL A 5 -40.51 43.91 10.13
CA VAL A 5 -39.12 44.00 9.62
C VAL A 5 -38.28 42.81 10.09
N MET A 6 -38.59 42.24 11.26
CA MET A 6 -37.88 41.07 11.75
C MET A 6 -38.24 39.80 10.97
N PHE A 7 -39.44 39.67 10.42
CA PHE A 7 -39.81 38.49 9.63
C PHE A 7 -39.18 38.48 8.24
N LEU A 8 -38.88 39.65 7.68
CA LEU A 8 -38.26 39.75 6.36
C LEU A 8 -36.76 39.39 6.41
N ALA A 9 -36.10 39.61 7.54
CA ALA A 9 -34.69 39.29 7.71
C ALA A 9 -34.46 37.77 7.86
N ILE A 10 -35.43 37.04 8.38
CA ILE A 10 -35.28 35.57 8.61
C ILE A 10 -35.52 34.80 7.31
N VAL A 11 -36.35 35.31 6.38
CA VAL A 11 -36.62 34.61 5.12
C VAL A 11 -35.46 34.70 4.13
N VAL A 12 -34.63 35.74 4.21
CA VAL A 12 -33.46 35.90 3.29
C VAL A 12 -32.30 34.98 3.70
N ILE A 13 -32.22 34.60 4.98
CA ILE A 13 -31.15 33.70 5.48
C ILE A 13 -31.45 32.23 5.14
N ALA A 14 -32.70 31.87 4.89
CA ALA A 14 -33.10 30.49 4.60
C ALA A 14 -32.84 30.04 3.13
N LEU A 15 -32.55 30.95 2.20
CA LEU A 15 -32.32 30.64 0.80
C LEU A 15 -30.84 30.54 0.40
N GLY A 16 -29.90 30.70 1.33
CA GLY A 16 -28.46 30.73 1.07
C GLY A 16 -27.68 29.41 1.34
N VAL A 17 -28.33 28.33 1.69
CA VAL A 17 -27.64 27.11 2.16
C VAL A 17 -27.88 25.91 1.22
N LEU A 18 -28.07 26.12 -0.05
CA LEU A 18 -28.20 25.04 -1.05
C LEU A 18 -27.08 25.10 -2.09
N SER A 19 -25.87 25.45 -1.68
CA SER A 19 -24.65 25.11 -2.40
C SER A 19 -23.90 24.06 -1.59
N GLY A 20 -24.53 22.91 -1.44
CA GLY A 20 -23.87 21.70 -1.01
C GLY A 20 -22.84 21.30 -2.06
N CYS A 21 -21.58 21.64 -1.80
CA CYS A 21 -20.47 20.97 -2.47
C CYS A 21 -20.64 19.48 -2.23
N ASN A 22 -21.08 18.80 -3.26
CA ASN A 22 -21.11 17.34 -3.31
C ASN A 22 -19.67 16.82 -3.44
N SER A 23 -18.92 16.88 -2.33
CA SER A 23 -17.60 16.27 -2.19
C SER A 23 -17.69 14.88 -1.58
N ALA A 24 -18.74 14.15 -1.89
CA ALA A 24 -18.98 12.82 -1.35
C ALA A 24 -18.98 11.75 -2.43
N GLU A 25 -18.02 11.76 -3.36
CA GLU A 25 -17.91 10.68 -4.33
C GLU A 25 -16.47 10.29 -4.62
N LEU A 26 -15.67 10.15 -3.55
CA LEU A 26 -14.36 9.47 -3.63
C LEU A 26 -14.20 8.41 -2.55
N LYS A 27 -15.30 7.88 -2.04
CA LYS A 27 -15.26 6.74 -1.10
C LYS A 27 -15.70 5.44 -1.74
N ASN A 28 -15.34 5.20 -2.96
CA ASN A 28 -15.43 3.85 -3.51
C ASN A 28 -14.41 3.62 -4.64
N ALA A 29 -13.20 4.09 -4.47
CA ALA A 29 -12.08 3.37 -5.02
C ALA A 29 -11.92 2.12 -4.16
N LYS A 30 -12.87 1.18 -4.28
CA LYS A 30 -12.63 -0.21 -4.07
C LYS A 30 -11.42 -0.49 -4.93
N SER A 31 -10.23 -0.54 -4.29
CA SER A 31 -9.04 -1.05 -4.90
C SER A 31 -9.41 -2.47 -5.33
N SER A 32 -9.84 -2.57 -6.57
CA SER A 32 -9.91 -3.85 -7.25
C SER A 32 -8.52 -4.43 -7.04
N PRO A 33 -8.37 -5.65 -6.53
CA PRO A 33 -7.08 -6.30 -6.56
C PRO A 33 -6.66 -6.16 -8.03
N LEU A 34 -5.59 -5.41 -8.31
CA LEU A 34 -4.99 -5.44 -9.63
C LEU A 34 -4.75 -6.93 -9.87
N ALA A 35 -5.57 -7.49 -10.76
CA ALA A 35 -5.32 -8.82 -11.26
C ALA A 35 -3.84 -8.82 -11.64
N PRO A 36 -3.05 -9.79 -11.20
CA PRO A 36 -1.62 -9.81 -11.44
C PRO A 36 -1.43 -9.61 -12.94
N ALA A 37 -0.84 -8.47 -13.30
CA ALA A 37 -0.41 -8.27 -14.67
C ALA A 37 0.32 -9.56 -15.03
N ASN A 38 0.01 -10.12 -16.18
CA ASN A 38 0.46 -11.40 -16.70
C ASN A 38 2.00 -11.47 -16.68
N VAL A 39 2.56 -11.59 -15.47
CA VAL A 39 3.98 -11.79 -15.24
C VAL A 39 4.20 -13.25 -15.57
N PRO A 40 4.98 -13.59 -16.62
CA PRO A 40 5.22 -14.97 -16.99
C PRO A 40 5.71 -15.71 -15.74
N THR A 41 5.06 -16.83 -15.40
CA THR A 41 5.54 -17.68 -14.31
C THR A 41 6.91 -18.18 -14.72
N PRO A 42 7.97 -17.86 -13.97
CA PRO A 42 9.31 -18.34 -14.29
C PRO A 42 9.37 -19.87 -14.24
N ALA A 43 10.34 -20.43 -14.91
CA ALA A 43 10.55 -21.88 -14.95
C ALA A 43 10.81 -22.50 -13.56
N ASP A 44 11.19 -21.68 -12.57
CA ASP A 44 11.41 -22.09 -11.17
C ASP A 44 10.09 -22.26 -10.36
N GLY A 45 8.93 -21.95 -10.97
CA GLY A 45 7.63 -22.01 -10.31
C GLY A 45 7.40 -20.97 -9.21
N ALA A 46 8.35 -20.07 -8.96
CA ALA A 46 8.22 -19.05 -7.94
C ALA A 46 7.31 -17.91 -8.42
N ARG A 47 6.36 -17.50 -7.57
CA ARG A 47 5.53 -16.33 -7.84
C ARG A 47 6.38 -15.07 -7.88
N ARG A 48 6.14 -14.20 -8.84
CA ARG A 48 6.72 -12.85 -8.87
C ARG A 48 5.76 -11.84 -8.24
N VAL A 49 6.33 -10.89 -7.53
CA VAL A 49 5.60 -9.83 -6.84
C VAL A 49 5.98 -8.50 -7.49
N THR A 50 5.00 -7.68 -7.82
CA THR A 50 5.26 -6.33 -8.33
C THR A 50 5.66 -5.38 -7.21
N VAL A 51 6.28 -4.25 -7.55
CA VAL A 51 6.66 -3.22 -6.55
C VAL A 51 5.44 -2.68 -5.81
N ALA A 52 4.32 -2.46 -6.50
CA ALA A 52 3.08 -1.99 -5.88
C ALA A 52 2.51 -3.02 -4.90
N GLU A 53 2.47 -4.29 -5.31
CA GLU A 53 2.00 -5.38 -4.46
C GLU A 53 2.91 -5.56 -3.23
N LEU A 54 4.23 -5.50 -3.41
CA LEU A 54 5.17 -5.59 -2.30
C LEU A 54 4.96 -4.46 -1.29
N LYS A 55 4.74 -3.24 -1.79
CA LYS A 55 4.44 -2.09 -0.92
C LYS A 55 3.19 -2.33 -0.08
N ASP A 56 2.11 -2.80 -0.68
CA ASP A 56 0.86 -3.10 0.02
C ASP A 56 1.04 -4.20 1.08
N LEU A 57 1.81 -5.23 0.77
CA LEU A 57 2.14 -6.31 1.70
C LEU A 57 2.99 -5.82 2.88
N LEU A 58 3.94 -4.92 2.63
CA LEU A 58 4.75 -4.31 3.69
C LEU A 58 3.93 -3.37 4.58
N ASP A 59 3.06 -2.57 4.01
CA ASP A 59 2.17 -1.65 4.75
C ASP A 59 1.21 -2.43 5.69
N LYS A 60 0.88 -3.67 5.34
CA LYS A 60 0.04 -4.59 6.14
C LYS A 60 0.83 -5.53 7.05
N ASP A 61 2.14 -5.46 7.04
CA ASP A 61 3.03 -6.37 7.75
C ASP A 61 2.84 -7.87 7.36
N GLU A 62 2.44 -8.11 6.11
CA GLU A 62 2.17 -9.45 5.57
C GLU A 62 3.36 -10.07 4.81
N ALA A 63 4.42 -9.28 4.54
CA ALA A 63 5.62 -9.75 3.87
C ALA A 63 6.87 -9.60 4.74
N PHE A 64 7.81 -10.51 4.55
CA PHE A 64 9.18 -10.45 5.06
C PHE A 64 10.15 -10.45 3.88
N VAL A 65 10.90 -9.37 3.72
CA VAL A 65 11.76 -9.15 2.55
C VAL A 65 13.20 -9.52 2.87
N ILE A 66 13.79 -10.30 1.99
CA ILE A 66 15.19 -10.74 2.08
C ILE A 66 15.95 -10.18 0.87
N ASP A 67 17.03 -9.46 1.15
CA ASP A 67 18.03 -9.10 0.15
C ASP A 67 19.04 -10.26 0.05
N VAL A 68 19.07 -10.91 -1.10
CA VAL A 68 19.96 -12.06 -1.32
C VAL A 68 21.29 -11.69 -1.97
N ARG A 69 21.53 -10.38 -2.13
CA ARG A 69 22.79 -9.86 -2.68
C ARG A 69 23.92 -9.93 -1.66
N ASN A 70 25.07 -9.40 -2.03
CA ASN A 70 26.19 -9.25 -1.10
C ASN A 70 26.04 -7.99 -0.22
N GLU A 71 26.83 -7.92 0.83
CA GLU A 71 26.85 -6.82 1.79
C GLU A 71 27.15 -5.46 1.14
N ALA A 72 28.05 -5.40 0.16
CA ALA A 72 28.39 -4.16 -0.51
C ALA A 72 27.17 -3.57 -1.25
N SER A 73 26.41 -4.42 -1.95
CA SER A 73 25.17 -4.01 -2.63
C SER A 73 24.08 -3.58 -1.63
N TYR A 74 23.94 -4.32 -0.54
CA TYR A 74 22.99 -3.97 0.53
C TYR A 74 23.31 -2.60 1.14
N ASN A 75 24.58 -2.33 1.45
CA ASN A 75 25.01 -1.07 2.03
C ASN A 75 24.90 0.11 1.05
N ALA A 76 25.05 -0.13 -0.25
CA ALA A 76 24.84 0.89 -1.28
C ALA A 76 23.37 1.32 -1.41
N GLY A 77 22.44 0.44 -1.10
CA GLY A 77 21.00 0.71 -1.08
C GLY A 77 20.19 -0.58 -1.04
N HIS A 78 19.14 -0.60 -0.20
CA HIS A 78 18.27 -1.77 -0.02
C HIS A 78 16.83 -1.34 0.25
N ILE A 79 15.91 -2.27 0.12
CA ILE A 79 14.49 -2.05 0.46
C ILE A 79 14.36 -1.87 1.97
N LYS A 80 13.75 -0.77 2.39
CA LYS A 80 13.57 -0.47 3.80
C LYS A 80 12.90 -1.64 4.53
N GLY A 81 13.54 -2.12 5.59
CA GLY A 81 13.05 -3.24 6.39
C GLY A 81 13.43 -4.62 5.83
N SER A 82 14.16 -4.70 4.72
CA SER A 82 14.69 -5.98 4.25
C SER A 82 15.84 -6.47 5.14
N LYS A 83 15.95 -7.79 5.27
CA LYS A 83 17.06 -8.46 5.95
C LYS A 83 18.07 -8.93 4.91
N LEU A 84 19.34 -8.64 5.13
CA LEU A 84 20.40 -9.19 4.30
C LEU A 84 20.64 -10.66 4.69
N ILE A 85 20.42 -11.54 3.74
CA ILE A 85 20.81 -12.96 3.83
C ILE A 85 21.31 -13.35 2.44
N PRO A 86 22.61 -13.38 2.21
CA PRO A 86 23.18 -13.78 0.92
C PRO A 86 22.63 -15.14 0.46
N GLU A 87 22.43 -15.29 -0.85
CA GLU A 87 21.82 -16.51 -1.43
C GLU A 87 22.45 -17.80 -0.91
N ALA A 88 23.78 -17.84 -0.81
CA ALA A 88 24.51 -19.01 -0.35
C ALA A 88 24.26 -19.35 1.15
N GLU A 89 23.75 -18.40 1.91
CA GLU A 89 23.54 -18.54 3.36
C GLU A 89 22.09 -18.82 3.74
N ILE A 90 21.15 -18.68 2.82
CA ILE A 90 19.71 -18.80 3.10
C ILE A 90 19.38 -20.10 3.85
N VAL A 91 19.97 -21.22 3.44
CA VAL A 91 19.70 -22.53 4.05
C VAL A 91 20.07 -22.59 5.53
N ASN A 92 21.01 -21.77 5.96
CA ASN A 92 21.46 -21.69 7.36
C ASN A 92 20.57 -20.79 8.22
N HIS A 93 19.70 -20.00 7.58
CA HIS A 93 18.81 -19.04 8.24
C HIS A 93 17.32 -19.41 8.16
N LEU A 94 16.97 -20.61 7.72
CA LEU A 94 15.58 -21.03 7.54
C LEU A 94 14.77 -20.97 8.84
N ASP A 95 15.39 -21.25 9.97
CA ASP A 95 14.72 -21.23 11.29
C ASP A 95 14.42 -19.80 11.78
N GLU A 96 15.08 -18.80 11.21
CA GLU A 96 14.87 -17.39 11.54
C GLU A 96 13.73 -16.76 10.72
N LEU A 97 13.24 -17.45 9.69
CA LEU A 97 12.22 -16.91 8.80
C LEU A 97 10.83 -17.05 9.41
N PRO A 98 10.02 -15.98 9.39
CA PRO A 98 8.65 -16.03 9.90
C PRO A 98 7.80 -16.99 9.07
N ARG A 99 7.02 -17.85 9.73
CA ARG A 99 6.14 -18.82 9.06
C ARG A 99 4.75 -18.28 8.75
N ASN A 100 4.44 -17.11 9.26
CA ASN A 100 3.14 -16.43 9.11
C ASN A 100 3.14 -15.24 8.15
N LYS A 101 4.24 -15.03 7.43
CA LYS A 101 4.39 -13.95 6.44
C LYS A 101 4.83 -14.52 5.10
N LEU A 102 4.50 -13.81 4.02
CA LEU A 102 5.04 -14.10 2.70
C LEU A 102 6.53 -13.76 2.68
N ILE A 103 7.37 -14.73 2.35
CA ILE A 103 8.80 -14.48 2.16
C ILE A 103 9.02 -14.00 0.74
N VAL A 104 9.60 -12.81 0.61
CA VAL A 104 9.93 -12.20 -0.68
C VAL A 104 11.43 -12.00 -0.75
N THR A 105 12.07 -12.60 -1.73
CA THR A 105 13.50 -12.40 -2.02
C THR A 105 13.67 -11.48 -3.21
N TYR A 106 14.71 -10.66 -3.20
CA TYR A 106 15.07 -9.85 -4.36
C TYR A 106 16.57 -9.82 -4.60
N CYS A 107 16.94 -9.71 -5.87
CA CYS A 107 18.29 -9.47 -6.36
C CYS A 107 18.23 -8.44 -7.49
N SER A 108 19.33 -7.77 -7.80
CA SER A 108 19.49 -6.82 -8.92
C SER A 108 20.91 -6.84 -9.43
#